data_ff6f694d2d410b5ffda0dd52120e1990
#
_entry.id   ff6f694d2d410b5ffda0dd52120e1990
#
_cell.length_a   1.000
_cell.length_b   1.000
_cell.length_c   1.000
_cell.angle_alpha   90.00
_cell.angle_beta   90.00
_cell.angle_gamma   90.00
#
_symmetry.space_group_name_H-M   'P 1'
#
loop_
_entity.id
_entity.type
_entity.pdbx_description
1 polymer ?
#
loop_
_entity_poly.entity_id
_entity_poly.type
_entity_poly.pdbx_seq_one_letter_code
_entity_poly.pdbx_strand_id
1 'polypeptide(L)'
;MSLTTEHWRPDAIPARLARASRQLDATVDPVTALADRAIGAMFDLYDRYYDATSRPLFEADLRNKDYVVTLREPTGALAGFSTLAVMAAEIGGKPLRAIYSGDTIIDHAHWGTQALAFTWIRFAGTVKAWAPDLSLYWFLIVKGHRTYRYLSAFSVDFYPRWDRPTPARERGIMDELARGRFADTYDATRGVVSFPCSRGHLKPEWATIEQTEAARPDVAFFLRSNPGYISGEELVCLTELASDNLRPLARRVFEQGLKA
;
A
#
# COMPACT_ATOMS: atom_id res chain seq x y z
N MET A 1 32.63 -9.94 5.34
CA MET A 1 31.76 -9.38 6.39
C MET A 1 30.33 -9.67 5.98
N SER A 2 29.70 -10.62 6.65
CA SER A 2 28.32 -11.03 6.35
C SER A 2 27.38 -10.02 6.97
N LEU A 3 26.67 -9.24 6.13
CA LEU A 3 25.60 -8.36 6.58
C LEU A 3 24.41 -9.24 6.95
N THR A 4 24.24 -9.50 8.24
CA THR A 4 23.03 -10.10 8.78
C THR A 4 21.88 -9.13 8.54
N THR A 5 20.98 -9.49 7.64
CA THR A 5 19.68 -8.84 7.48
C THR A 5 18.88 -9.08 8.74
N GLU A 6 18.85 -8.13 9.66
CA GLU A 6 17.85 -8.12 10.72
C GLU A 6 16.48 -7.93 10.07
N HIS A 7 15.77 -9.03 9.92
CA HIS A 7 14.42 -9.04 9.38
C HIS A 7 13.47 -8.49 10.45
N TRP A 8 12.60 -7.57 10.02
CA TRP A 8 11.41 -7.24 10.79
C TRP A 8 10.69 -8.54 11.16
N ARG A 9 10.57 -8.80 12.46
CA ARG A 9 9.86 -9.97 12.99
C ARG A 9 8.50 -9.53 13.49
N PRO A 10 7.43 -10.22 13.09
CA PRO A 10 6.08 -10.01 13.65
C PRO A 10 6.05 -10.17 15.19
N ASP A 11 7.02 -10.91 15.72
CA ASP A 11 7.13 -11.28 17.14
C ASP A 11 7.60 -10.10 18.03
N ALA A 12 8.08 -9.00 17.43
CA ALA A 12 8.48 -7.79 18.17
C ALA A 12 7.30 -6.88 18.54
N ILE A 13 6.07 -7.27 18.21
CA ILE A 13 4.87 -6.52 18.61
C ILE A 13 4.64 -6.75 20.10
N PRO A 14 4.53 -5.68 20.93
CA PRO A 14 4.21 -5.83 22.34
C PRO A 14 2.94 -6.68 22.53
N ALA A 15 2.95 -7.58 23.51
CA ALA A 15 1.83 -8.52 23.76
C ALA A 15 0.45 -7.82 23.92
N ARG A 16 0.45 -6.54 24.32
CA ARG A 16 -0.74 -5.69 24.42
C ARG A 16 -1.33 -5.35 23.04
N LEU A 17 -0.48 -5.09 22.02
CA LEU A 17 -0.91 -4.82 20.64
C LEU A 17 -1.35 -6.11 19.94
N ALA A 18 -0.67 -7.23 20.22
CA ALA A 18 -1.06 -8.54 19.69
C ALA A 18 -2.43 -9.00 20.20
N ARG A 19 -2.83 -8.64 21.43
CA ARG A 19 -4.17 -8.92 21.96
C ARG A 19 -5.25 -8.06 21.28
N ALA A 20 -4.99 -6.78 21.03
CA ALA A 20 -5.92 -5.91 20.32
C ALA A 20 -6.17 -6.42 18.89
N SER A 21 -5.15 -6.89 18.19
CA SER A 21 -5.26 -7.38 16.81
C SER A 21 -6.14 -8.63 16.64
N ARG A 22 -6.33 -9.43 17.70
CA ARG A 22 -7.20 -10.63 17.67
C ARG A 22 -8.68 -10.33 17.70
N GLN A 23 -9.06 -9.09 17.98
CA GLN A 23 -10.47 -8.66 18.08
C GLN A 23 -10.92 -7.79 16.90
N LEU A 24 -10.03 -7.52 15.93
CA LEU A 24 -10.36 -6.69 14.76
C LEU A 24 -10.88 -7.58 13.64
N ASP A 25 -12.00 -7.19 13.06
CA ASP A 25 -12.57 -7.81 11.87
C ASP A 25 -12.22 -7.01 10.62
N ALA A 26 -11.93 -7.71 9.51
CA ALA A 26 -11.58 -7.07 8.25
C ALA A 26 -12.39 -7.67 7.09
N THR A 27 -13.05 -6.79 6.33
CA THR A 27 -13.87 -7.16 5.16
C THR A 27 -13.38 -6.46 3.91
N VAL A 28 -13.78 -6.99 2.75
CA VAL A 28 -13.59 -6.35 1.45
C VAL A 28 -14.94 -6.07 0.85
N ASP A 29 -15.21 -4.82 0.55
CA ASP A 29 -16.48 -4.38 -0.01
C ASP A 29 -16.25 -3.59 -1.30
N PRO A 30 -17.15 -3.69 -2.32
CA PRO A 30 -17.14 -2.78 -3.45
C PRO A 30 -17.37 -1.33 -2.97
N VAL A 31 -16.64 -0.37 -3.54
CA VAL A 31 -16.82 1.07 -3.20
C VAL A 31 -18.26 1.50 -3.44
N THR A 32 -18.90 0.97 -4.49
CA THR A 32 -20.29 1.25 -4.83
C THR A 32 -21.33 0.76 -3.81
N ALA A 33 -20.94 -0.14 -2.91
CA ALA A 33 -21.79 -0.64 -1.83
C ALA A 33 -21.67 0.15 -0.52
N LEU A 34 -20.76 1.12 -0.46
CA LEU A 34 -20.53 1.91 0.75
C LEU A 34 -21.68 2.88 1.01
N ALA A 35 -22.22 2.87 2.22
CA ALA A 35 -23.15 3.89 2.67
C ALA A 35 -22.41 5.20 3.02
N ASP A 36 -23.07 6.35 2.86
CA ASP A 36 -22.48 7.67 3.17
C ASP A 36 -21.86 7.77 4.56
N ARG A 37 -22.49 7.15 5.55
CA ARG A 37 -21.93 7.09 6.92
C ARG A 37 -20.58 6.38 6.98
N ALA A 38 -20.37 5.35 6.15
CA ALA A 38 -19.10 4.63 6.10
C ALA A 38 -18.04 5.49 5.43
N ILE A 39 -18.38 6.18 4.34
CA ILE A 39 -17.51 7.14 3.65
C ILE A 39 -17.14 8.29 4.60
N GLY A 40 -18.11 8.83 5.36
CA GLY A 40 -17.85 9.84 6.38
C GLY A 40 -16.85 9.35 7.43
N ALA A 41 -17.05 8.15 7.99
CA ALA A 41 -16.13 7.58 8.98
C ALA A 41 -14.71 7.33 8.40
N MET A 42 -14.61 6.96 7.13
CA MET A 42 -13.31 6.83 6.45
C MET A 42 -12.62 8.19 6.30
N PHE A 43 -13.36 9.23 5.92
CA PHE A 43 -12.81 10.57 5.83
C PHE A 43 -12.38 11.11 7.21
N ASP A 44 -13.20 10.93 8.25
CA ASP A 44 -12.86 11.34 9.62
C ASP A 44 -11.59 10.65 10.13
N LEU A 45 -11.36 9.39 9.76
CA LEU A 45 -10.13 8.68 10.05
C LEU A 45 -8.97 9.23 9.22
N TYR A 46 -9.17 9.53 7.94
CA TYR A 46 -8.17 10.11 7.06
C TYR A 46 -7.70 11.48 7.55
N ASP A 47 -8.64 12.38 7.87
CA ASP A 47 -8.39 13.75 8.31
C ASP A 47 -7.62 13.85 9.63
N ARG A 48 -7.65 12.79 10.45
CA ARG A 48 -6.82 12.71 11.67
C ARG A 48 -5.32 12.63 11.37
N TYR A 49 -4.93 12.07 10.22
CA TYR A 49 -3.53 11.79 9.87
C TYR A 49 -2.98 12.68 8.78
N TYR A 50 -3.83 13.33 7.99
CA TYR A 50 -3.44 14.09 6.80
C TYR A 50 -3.91 15.54 6.87
N ASP A 51 -3.02 16.45 6.44
CA ASP A 51 -3.32 17.85 6.15
C ASP A 51 -3.53 18.06 4.64
N ALA A 52 -3.98 19.27 4.25
CA ALA A 52 -4.26 19.68 2.88
C ALA A 52 -5.22 18.72 2.15
N THR A 53 -6.24 18.24 2.87
CA THR A 53 -7.29 17.37 2.35
C THR A 53 -8.67 17.98 2.57
N SER A 54 -9.67 17.41 1.91
CA SER A 54 -11.08 17.77 2.12
C SER A 54 -11.96 16.57 1.80
N ARG A 55 -13.15 16.53 2.38
CA ARG A 55 -14.10 15.45 2.10
C ARG A 55 -14.45 15.32 0.61
N PRO A 56 -14.70 16.40 -0.15
CA PRO A 56 -14.94 16.27 -1.59
C PRO A 56 -13.75 15.67 -2.36
N LEU A 57 -12.51 16.04 -1.99
CA LEU A 57 -11.31 15.50 -2.60
C LEU A 57 -11.15 14.00 -2.32
N PHE A 58 -11.33 13.61 -1.05
CA PHE A 58 -11.31 12.21 -0.63
C PHE A 58 -12.36 11.36 -1.34
N GLU A 59 -13.63 11.85 -1.39
CA GLU A 59 -14.71 11.14 -2.07
C GLU A 59 -14.49 11.04 -3.59
N ALA A 60 -13.92 12.08 -4.22
CA ALA A 60 -13.58 12.04 -5.63
C ALA A 60 -12.50 10.98 -5.93
N ASP A 61 -11.49 10.86 -5.07
CA ASP A 61 -10.48 9.81 -5.19
C ASP A 61 -11.05 8.42 -4.91
N LEU A 62 -11.90 8.28 -3.89
CA LEU A 62 -12.56 7.02 -3.54
C LEU A 62 -13.43 6.48 -4.68
N ARG A 63 -14.14 7.34 -5.41
CA ARG A 63 -14.95 6.95 -6.59
C ARG A 63 -14.11 6.38 -7.74
N ASN A 64 -12.81 6.61 -7.77
CA ASN A 64 -11.85 6.04 -8.73
C ASN A 64 -11.22 4.73 -8.24
N LYS A 65 -11.83 4.10 -7.22
CA LYS A 65 -11.44 2.79 -6.68
C LYS A 65 -12.60 1.81 -6.86
N ASP A 66 -12.25 0.52 -6.91
CA ASP A 66 -13.24 -0.55 -7.08
C ASP A 66 -13.64 -1.16 -5.74
N TYR A 67 -12.67 -1.31 -4.82
CA TYR A 67 -12.85 -2.00 -3.56
C TYR A 67 -12.23 -1.22 -2.40
N VAL A 68 -12.72 -1.53 -1.21
CA VAL A 68 -12.12 -1.10 0.05
C VAL A 68 -11.99 -2.29 1.00
N VAL A 69 -10.82 -2.44 1.60
CA VAL A 69 -10.64 -3.28 2.78
C VAL A 69 -10.93 -2.40 3.99
N THR A 70 -11.91 -2.76 4.81
CA THR A 70 -12.21 -2.07 6.07
C THR A 70 -11.78 -2.92 7.25
N LEU A 71 -11.21 -2.29 8.27
CA LEU A 71 -10.84 -2.89 9.54
C LEU A 71 -11.73 -2.30 10.63
N ARG A 72 -12.43 -3.15 11.40
CA ARG A 72 -13.38 -2.71 12.41
C ARG A 72 -13.11 -3.34 13.76
N GLU A 73 -13.40 -2.58 14.79
CA GLU A 73 -13.49 -3.08 16.16
C GLU A 73 -14.77 -3.94 16.37
N PRO A 74 -14.85 -4.76 17.43
CA PRO A 74 -16.06 -5.49 17.78
C PRO A 74 -17.28 -4.60 18.03
N THR A 75 -17.06 -3.33 18.36
CA THR A 75 -18.09 -2.28 18.49
C THR A 75 -18.66 -1.83 17.15
N GLY A 76 -18.03 -2.22 16.03
CA GLY A 76 -18.32 -1.74 14.69
C GLY A 76 -17.59 -0.44 14.32
N ALA A 77 -16.84 0.17 15.24
CA ALA A 77 -16.04 1.37 14.94
C ALA A 77 -14.96 1.07 13.89
N LEU A 78 -14.72 2.03 12.98
CA LEU A 78 -13.69 1.91 11.96
C LEU A 78 -12.31 2.10 12.59
N ALA A 79 -11.45 1.10 12.49
CA ALA A 79 -10.08 1.09 12.98
C ALA A 79 -9.04 1.27 11.85
N GLY A 80 -9.44 1.11 10.59
CA GLY A 80 -8.57 1.28 9.44
C GLY A 80 -9.26 0.95 8.13
N PHE A 81 -8.63 1.33 7.02
CA PHE A 81 -9.07 0.95 5.68
C PHE A 81 -7.91 0.99 4.67
N SER A 82 -8.11 0.32 3.53
CA SER A 82 -7.27 0.46 2.34
C SER A 82 -8.14 0.46 1.09
N THR A 83 -7.96 1.44 0.21
CA THR A 83 -8.69 1.56 -1.05
C THR A 83 -7.92 0.94 -2.19
N LEU A 84 -8.62 0.27 -3.12
CA LEU A 84 -8.04 -0.56 -4.17
C LEU A 84 -8.71 -0.30 -5.52
N ALA A 85 -7.91 -0.22 -6.59
CA ALA A 85 -8.41 -0.31 -7.96
C ALA A 85 -7.75 -1.48 -8.70
N VAL A 86 -8.55 -2.27 -9.42
CA VAL A 86 -8.07 -3.38 -10.23
C VAL A 86 -7.89 -2.86 -11.67
N MET A 87 -6.65 -2.77 -12.10
CA MET A 87 -6.27 -2.20 -13.39
C MET A 87 -5.94 -3.32 -14.39
N ALA A 88 -6.31 -3.13 -15.64
CA ALA A 88 -5.78 -3.89 -16.77
C ALA A 88 -4.78 -3.00 -17.53
N ALA A 89 -3.68 -3.59 -17.98
CA ALA A 89 -2.68 -2.92 -18.80
C ALA A 89 -2.08 -3.89 -19.82
N GLU A 90 -1.48 -3.34 -20.87
CA GLU A 90 -0.72 -4.09 -21.85
C GLU A 90 0.65 -3.44 -22.00
N ILE A 91 1.72 -4.21 -21.78
CA ILE A 91 3.08 -3.69 -21.81
C ILE A 91 3.93 -4.57 -22.74
N GLY A 92 4.46 -3.96 -23.79
CA GLY A 92 5.21 -4.68 -24.81
C GLY A 92 4.39 -5.81 -25.48
N GLY A 93 3.09 -5.59 -25.72
CA GLY A 93 2.17 -6.58 -26.31
C GLY A 93 1.76 -7.70 -25.35
N LYS A 94 2.08 -7.59 -24.06
CA LYS A 94 1.70 -8.60 -23.04
C LYS A 94 0.67 -8.01 -22.07
N PRO A 95 -0.54 -8.61 -22.01
CA PRO A 95 -1.54 -8.19 -21.05
C PRO A 95 -1.11 -8.56 -19.62
N LEU A 96 -1.46 -7.69 -18.67
CA LEU A 96 -1.27 -7.90 -17.23
C LEU A 96 -2.40 -7.26 -16.43
N ARG A 97 -2.47 -7.60 -15.16
CA ARG A 97 -3.30 -6.91 -14.17
C ARG A 97 -2.44 -6.26 -13.09
N ALA A 98 -2.95 -5.18 -12.53
CA ALA A 98 -2.36 -4.57 -11.34
C ALA A 98 -3.46 -4.23 -10.34
N ILE A 99 -3.17 -4.40 -9.06
CA ILE A 99 -3.95 -3.81 -7.97
C ILE A 99 -3.23 -2.53 -7.57
N TYR A 100 -3.87 -1.40 -7.82
CA TYR A 100 -3.41 -0.12 -7.31
C TYR A 100 -3.93 0.05 -5.88
N SER A 101 -3.05 0.23 -4.91
CA SER A 101 -3.41 0.66 -3.55
C SER A 101 -3.39 2.17 -3.48
N GLY A 102 -4.53 2.73 -3.11
CA GLY A 102 -4.67 4.14 -2.77
C GLY A 102 -4.41 4.38 -1.27
N ASP A 103 -5.30 5.16 -0.64
CA ASP A 103 -5.17 5.46 0.78
C ASP A 103 -5.20 4.19 1.62
N THR A 104 -4.21 4.05 2.48
CA THR A 104 -4.12 2.98 3.48
C THR A 104 -3.84 3.59 4.84
N ILE A 105 -4.80 3.47 5.74
CA ILE A 105 -4.75 4.06 7.08
C ILE A 105 -5.17 3.02 8.11
N ILE A 106 -4.40 2.94 9.18
CA ILE A 106 -4.77 2.21 10.40
C ILE A 106 -4.64 3.20 11.56
N ASP A 107 -5.68 3.33 12.37
CA ASP A 107 -5.63 4.13 13.58
C ASP A 107 -4.42 3.72 14.43
N HIS A 108 -3.68 4.70 14.96
CA HIS A 108 -2.44 4.45 15.70
C HIS A 108 -2.64 3.52 16.91
N ALA A 109 -3.84 3.51 17.50
CA ALA A 109 -4.18 2.59 18.59
C ALA A 109 -4.14 1.11 18.16
N HIS A 110 -4.19 0.84 16.85
CA HIS A 110 -4.20 -0.49 16.25
C HIS A 110 -2.96 -0.78 15.38
N TRP A 111 -1.93 0.06 15.45
CA TRP A 111 -0.69 -0.20 14.71
C TRP A 111 -0.07 -1.54 15.15
N GLY A 112 0.50 -2.26 14.18
CA GLY A 112 1.02 -3.61 14.37
C GLY A 112 -0.01 -4.71 14.11
N THR A 113 -1.31 -4.38 13.91
CA THR A 113 -2.27 -5.38 13.41
C THR A 113 -1.91 -5.84 12.01
N GLN A 114 -2.11 -7.13 11.75
CA GLN A 114 -1.91 -7.72 10.43
C GLN A 114 -3.26 -8.01 9.73
N ALA A 115 -4.39 -7.78 10.41
CA ALA A 115 -5.70 -8.18 9.91
C ALA A 115 -6.04 -7.51 8.56
N LEU A 116 -5.81 -6.19 8.44
CA LEU A 116 -6.02 -5.46 7.19
C LEU A 116 -5.11 -6.00 6.07
N ALA A 117 -3.82 -6.15 6.36
CA ALA A 117 -2.82 -6.62 5.40
C ALA A 117 -3.11 -8.05 4.91
N PHE A 118 -3.51 -8.96 5.80
CA PHE A 118 -3.85 -10.33 5.42
C PHE A 118 -5.14 -10.41 4.61
N THR A 119 -6.13 -9.59 4.92
CA THR A 119 -7.35 -9.50 4.13
C THR A 119 -7.06 -8.94 2.75
N TRP A 120 -6.20 -7.92 2.66
CA TRP A 120 -5.72 -7.37 1.40
C TRP A 120 -5.00 -8.43 0.55
N ILE A 121 -4.04 -9.17 1.12
CA ILE A 121 -3.27 -10.21 0.41
C ILE A 121 -4.18 -11.37 -0.03
N ARG A 122 -5.16 -11.77 0.80
CA ARG A 122 -6.15 -12.79 0.40
C ARG A 122 -6.98 -12.32 -0.77
N PHE A 123 -7.45 -11.08 -0.74
CA PHE A 123 -8.19 -10.49 -1.85
C PHE A 123 -7.34 -10.42 -3.13
N ALA A 124 -6.05 -10.11 -3.02
CA ALA A 124 -5.13 -10.16 -4.16
C ALA A 124 -5.06 -11.56 -4.78
N GLY A 125 -5.09 -12.62 -3.98
CA GLY A 125 -5.22 -14.01 -4.46
C GLY A 125 -6.53 -14.24 -5.23
N THR A 126 -7.65 -13.74 -4.73
CA THR A 126 -8.95 -13.80 -5.44
C THR A 126 -8.89 -13.05 -6.78
N VAL A 127 -8.31 -11.86 -6.83
CA VAL A 127 -8.10 -11.11 -8.07
C VAL A 127 -7.21 -11.87 -9.07
N LYS A 128 -6.18 -12.56 -8.59
CA LYS A 128 -5.35 -13.43 -9.44
C LYS A 128 -6.14 -14.60 -9.99
N ALA A 129 -7.04 -15.20 -9.21
CA ALA A 129 -7.90 -16.30 -9.65
C ALA A 129 -8.88 -15.89 -10.76
N TRP A 130 -9.28 -14.62 -10.84
CA TRP A 130 -10.14 -14.12 -11.94
C TRP A 130 -9.47 -14.16 -13.33
N ALA A 131 -8.12 -14.15 -13.38
CA ALA A 131 -7.36 -14.31 -14.62
C ALA A 131 -6.01 -14.97 -14.29
N PRO A 132 -6.00 -16.29 -14.10
CA PRO A 132 -4.84 -17.04 -13.62
C PRO A 132 -3.63 -16.96 -14.57
N ASP A 133 -3.87 -16.78 -15.87
CA ASP A 133 -2.82 -16.72 -16.89
C ASP A 133 -2.13 -15.35 -16.99
N LEU A 134 -2.74 -14.29 -16.43
CA LEU A 134 -2.16 -12.95 -16.45
C LEU A 134 -1.24 -12.74 -15.25
N SER A 135 -0.09 -12.09 -15.45
CA SER A 135 0.71 -11.56 -14.34
C SER A 135 -0.13 -10.56 -13.55
N LEU A 136 -0.06 -10.62 -12.22
CA LEU A 136 -0.69 -9.68 -11.32
C LEU A 136 0.38 -8.91 -10.56
N TYR A 137 0.28 -7.59 -10.53
CA TYR A 137 1.19 -6.72 -9.82
C TYR A 137 0.49 -5.95 -8.69
N TRP A 138 1.19 -5.71 -7.60
CA TRP A 138 0.85 -4.66 -6.66
C TRP A 138 1.55 -3.39 -7.12
N PHE A 139 0.77 -2.41 -7.55
CA PHE A 139 1.21 -1.08 -7.93
C PHE A 139 0.74 -0.09 -6.85
N LEU A 140 1.64 0.70 -6.31
CA LEU A 140 1.32 1.63 -5.24
C LEU A 140 2.19 2.88 -5.34
N ILE A 141 1.67 3.98 -4.81
CA ILE A 141 2.40 5.22 -4.58
C ILE A 141 2.50 5.46 -3.08
N VAL A 142 3.66 5.89 -2.62
CA VAL A 142 4.00 5.84 -1.20
C VAL A 142 4.42 7.21 -0.68
N LYS A 143 3.61 7.78 0.23
CA LYS A 143 3.89 9.03 0.96
C LYS A 143 4.76 8.83 2.21
N GLY A 144 4.89 7.60 2.71
CA GLY A 144 5.57 7.33 3.97
C GLY A 144 6.36 6.03 3.98
N HIS A 145 7.49 6.05 4.68
CA HIS A 145 8.40 4.90 4.80
C HIS A 145 7.72 3.65 5.38
N ARG A 146 6.70 3.81 6.24
CA ARG A 146 5.96 2.67 6.83
C ARG A 146 5.25 1.86 5.75
N THR A 147 4.60 2.54 4.80
CA THR A 147 3.94 1.87 3.67
C THR A 147 4.97 1.25 2.72
N TYR A 148 6.09 1.93 2.46
CA TYR A 148 7.19 1.38 1.66
C TYR A 148 7.71 0.04 2.22
N ARG A 149 7.77 -0.10 3.55
CA ARG A 149 8.25 -1.31 4.22
C ARG A 149 7.33 -2.53 4.07
N TYR A 150 6.06 -2.35 3.73
CA TYR A 150 5.19 -3.49 3.42
C TYR A 150 5.70 -4.28 2.21
N LEU A 151 6.34 -3.64 1.25
CA LEU A 151 6.91 -4.32 0.08
C LEU A 151 7.91 -5.40 0.52
N SER A 152 8.88 -5.06 1.35
CA SER A 152 9.88 -6.02 1.86
C SER A 152 9.29 -7.03 2.86
N ALA A 153 8.20 -6.69 3.53
CA ALA A 153 7.51 -7.58 4.46
C ALA A 153 6.75 -8.69 3.71
N PHE A 154 6.21 -8.41 2.53
CA PHE A 154 5.37 -9.34 1.79
C PHE A 154 6.07 -10.01 0.62
N SER A 155 7.03 -9.32 -0.02
CA SER A 155 7.65 -9.77 -1.27
C SER A 155 9.15 -10.02 -1.13
N VAL A 156 9.65 -10.94 -1.95
CA VAL A 156 11.09 -11.21 -2.11
C VAL A 156 11.68 -10.15 -3.03
N ASP A 157 11.07 -9.95 -4.19
CA ASP A 157 11.43 -8.93 -5.17
C ASP A 157 10.36 -7.87 -5.27
N PHE A 158 10.79 -6.61 -5.12
CA PHE A 158 9.95 -5.41 -5.23
C PHE A 158 10.82 -4.23 -5.67
N TYR A 159 10.23 -3.19 -6.22
CA TYR A 159 10.96 -2.06 -6.79
C TYR A 159 10.24 -0.74 -6.51
N PRO A 160 11.03 0.37 -6.38
CA PRO A 160 12.49 0.38 -6.29
C PRO A 160 12.96 -0.14 -4.93
N ARG A 161 14.23 -0.53 -4.83
CA ARG A 161 14.81 -1.04 -3.59
C ARG A 161 16.26 -0.60 -3.40
N TRP A 162 16.72 -0.65 -2.16
CA TRP A 162 18.02 -0.08 -1.76
C TRP A 162 19.25 -0.90 -2.16
N ASP A 163 19.08 -2.21 -2.36
CA ASP A 163 20.18 -3.18 -2.49
C ASP A 163 20.47 -3.57 -3.94
N ARG A 164 19.61 -3.17 -4.88
CA ARG A 164 19.81 -3.43 -6.31
C ARG A 164 19.03 -2.45 -7.18
N PRO A 165 19.49 -2.22 -8.44
CA PRO A 165 18.75 -1.38 -9.38
C PRO A 165 17.42 -2.02 -9.78
N THR A 166 16.44 -1.20 -10.17
CA THR A 166 15.20 -1.67 -10.81
C THR A 166 15.50 -2.23 -12.19
N PRO A 167 15.20 -3.48 -12.51
CA PRO A 167 15.40 -4.02 -13.84
C PRO A 167 14.56 -3.30 -14.90
N ALA A 168 15.01 -3.30 -16.16
CA ALA A 168 14.37 -2.53 -17.22
C ALA A 168 12.90 -2.92 -17.47
N ARG A 169 12.57 -4.21 -17.33
CA ARG A 169 11.19 -4.70 -17.48
C ARG A 169 10.28 -4.08 -16.41
N GLU A 170 10.65 -4.18 -15.15
CA GLU A 170 9.88 -3.69 -14.00
C GLU A 170 9.78 -2.16 -14.03
N ARG A 171 10.87 -1.48 -14.44
CA ARG A 171 10.84 -0.03 -14.68
C ARG A 171 9.82 0.33 -15.76
N GLY A 172 9.80 -0.39 -16.88
CA GLY A 172 8.82 -0.18 -17.94
C GLY A 172 7.37 -0.38 -17.47
N ILE A 173 7.12 -1.40 -16.64
CA ILE A 173 5.79 -1.64 -16.05
C ILE A 173 5.39 -0.50 -15.11
N MET A 174 6.29 -0.07 -14.22
CA MET A 174 6.06 1.04 -13.30
C MET A 174 5.72 2.32 -14.06
N ASP A 175 6.52 2.65 -15.07
CA ASP A 175 6.38 3.86 -15.86
C ASP A 175 5.04 3.88 -16.63
N GLU A 176 4.65 2.76 -17.21
CA GLU A 176 3.41 2.67 -17.98
C GLU A 176 2.17 2.78 -17.09
N LEU A 177 2.15 2.04 -15.97
CA LEU A 177 1.07 2.12 -15.00
C LEU A 177 0.95 3.51 -14.39
N ALA A 178 2.09 4.16 -14.08
CA ALA A 178 2.11 5.49 -13.51
C ALA A 178 1.66 6.56 -14.51
N ARG A 179 2.12 6.51 -15.78
CA ARG A 179 1.65 7.43 -16.83
C ARG A 179 0.16 7.26 -17.10
N GLY A 180 -0.32 6.02 -17.20
CA GLY A 180 -1.73 5.74 -17.45
C GLY A 180 -2.66 6.26 -16.36
N ARG A 181 -2.19 6.30 -15.09
CA ARG A 181 -3.02 6.73 -13.97
C ARG A 181 -2.81 8.19 -13.56
N PHE A 182 -1.60 8.70 -13.67
CA PHE A 182 -1.20 10.00 -13.11
C PHE A 182 -0.78 11.03 -14.17
N ALA A 183 -0.67 10.60 -15.42
CA ALA A 183 -0.36 11.47 -16.56
C ALA A 183 0.81 12.44 -16.27
N ASP A 184 0.59 13.74 -16.41
CA ASP A 184 1.59 14.79 -16.27
C ASP A 184 2.09 15.00 -14.84
N THR A 185 1.47 14.38 -13.84
CA THR A 185 1.93 14.45 -12.44
C THR A 185 3.00 13.41 -12.11
N TYR A 186 3.27 12.47 -13.02
CA TYR A 186 4.32 11.47 -12.86
C TYR A 186 5.65 11.92 -13.48
N ASP A 187 6.68 12.02 -12.66
CA ASP A 187 8.07 12.20 -13.07
C ASP A 187 8.77 10.85 -13.25
N ALA A 188 8.90 10.39 -14.48
CA ALA A 188 9.53 9.11 -14.79
C ALA A 188 11.04 9.08 -14.46
N THR A 189 11.73 10.23 -14.45
CA THR A 189 13.15 10.30 -14.11
C THR A 189 13.38 10.01 -12.63
N ARG A 190 12.54 10.59 -11.78
CA ARG A 190 12.58 10.41 -10.32
C ARG A 190 11.79 9.19 -9.85
N GLY A 191 10.82 8.72 -10.63
CA GLY A 191 9.89 7.67 -10.25
C GLY A 191 8.90 8.10 -9.15
N VAL A 192 8.48 9.37 -9.17
CA VAL A 192 7.57 9.95 -8.18
C VAL A 192 6.36 10.59 -8.85
N VAL A 193 5.25 10.62 -8.12
CA VAL A 193 4.06 11.39 -8.45
C VAL A 193 4.06 12.65 -7.60
N SER A 194 3.91 13.81 -8.24
CA SER A 194 3.87 15.11 -7.58
C SER A 194 2.70 15.93 -8.11
N PHE A 195 1.78 16.30 -7.23
CA PHE A 195 0.62 17.09 -7.60
C PHE A 195 0.91 18.60 -7.43
N PRO A 196 0.51 19.47 -8.38
CA PRO A 196 0.70 20.91 -8.26
C PRO A 196 0.10 21.52 -6.99
N CYS A 197 -1.03 20.93 -6.52
CA CYS A 197 -1.61 21.22 -5.22
C CYS A 197 -1.64 19.93 -4.43
N SER A 198 -1.20 19.95 -3.19
CA SER A 198 -1.20 18.77 -2.32
C SER A 198 -2.61 18.14 -2.28
N ARG A 199 -2.66 16.83 -2.45
CA ARG A 199 -3.87 16.00 -2.30
C ARG A 199 -3.86 15.25 -0.97
N GLY A 200 -3.26 15.86 0.04
CA GLY A 200 -3.05 15.30 1.36
C GLY A 200 -1.59 14.90 1.58
N HIS A 201 -1.02 15.35 2.68
CA HIS A 201 0.28 14.93 3.19
C HIS A 201 0.16 14.60 4.67
N LEU A 202 1.04 13.74 5.17
CA LEU A 202 1.03 13.38 6.59
C LEU A 202 1.23 14.61 7.45
N LYS A 203 0.43 14.75 8.51
CA LYS A 203 0.65 15.76 9.54
C LYS A 203 2.05 15.62 10.14
N PRO A 204 2.69 16.71 10.58
CA PRO A 204 4.08 16.70 11.04
C PRO A 204 4.38 15.64 12.10
N GLU A 205 3.46 15.41 13.04
CA GLU A 205 3.61 14.41 14.11
C GLU A 205 3.67 12.96 13.58
N TRP A 206 3.11 12.70 12.39
CA TRP A 206 3.12 11.38 11.74
C TRP A 206 4.18 11.25 10.64
N ALA A 207 4.62 12.41 10.09
CA ALA A 207 5.65 12.46 9.05
C ALA A 207 7.07 12.36 9.63
N THR A 208 7.27 12.78 10.88
CA THR A 208 8.57 12.76 11.54
C THR A 208 9.10 11.35 11.68
N ILE A 209 10.38 11.17 11.32
CA ILE A 209 11.08 9.89 11.37
C ILE A 209 12.22 10.02 12.37
N GLU A 210 12.25 9.13 13.36
CA GLU A 210 13.34 9.05 14.34
C GLU A 210 14.68 8.78 13.66
N GLN A 211 15.77 9.35 14.19
CA GLN A 211 17.10 9.24 13.60
C GLN A 211 17.55 7.77 13.46
N THR A 212 17.23 6.95 14.45
CA THR A 212 17.54 5.50 14.45
C THR A 212 16.78 4.76 13.35
N GLU A 213 15.54 5.15 13.10
CA GLU A 213 14.72 4.60 12.02
C GLU A 213 15.19 5.09 10.64
N ALA A 214 15.53 6.38 10.54
CA ALA A 214 16.07 6.99 9.31
C ALA A 214 17.41 6.37 8.85
N ALA A 215 18.20 5.85 9.80
CA ALA A 215 19.47 5.17 9.49
C ALA A 215 19.29 3.76 8.90
N ARG A 216 18.10 3.16 8.94
CA ARG A 216 17.84 1.86 8.31
C ARG A 216 17.99 1.96 6.80
N PRO A 217 18.61 0.96 6.12
CA PRO A 217 18.87 1.03 4.68
C PRO A 217 17.63 1.27 3.82
N ASP A 218 16.50 0.62 4.16
CA ASP A 218 15.21 0.76 3.50
C ASP A 218 14.63 2.18 3.67
N VAL A 219 14.67 2.71 4.88
CA VAL A 219 14.16 4.06 5.20
C VAL A 219 15.06 5.14 4.60
N ALA A 220 16.38 5.00 4.74
CA ALA A 220 17.35 5.91 4.13
C ALA A 220 17.21 5.95 2.59
N PHE A 221 16.93 4.82 1.97
CA PHE A 221 16.64 4.75 0.54
C PHE A 221 15.36 5.51 0.19
N PHE A 222 14.26 5.25 0.92
CA PHE A 222 12.99 5.97 0.72
C PHE A 222 13.17 7.48 0.81
N LEU A 223 13.88 7.96 1.83
CA LEU A 223 14.13 9.39 2.04
C LEU A 223 14.93 10.03 0.90
N ARG A 224 15.91 9.31 0.33
CA ARG A 224 16.67 9.78 -0.83
C ARG A 224 15.86 9.75 -2.13
N SER A 225 15.00 8.73 -2.29
CA SER A 225 14.21 8.54 -3.51
C SER A 225 12.97 9.44 -3.54
N ASN A 226 12.45 9.83 -2.38
CA ASN A 226 11.28 10.71 -2.25
C ASN A 226 11.52 11.80 -1.20
N PRO A 227 12.44 12.75 -1.43
CA PRO A 227 12.71 13.83 -0.46
C PRO A 227 11.51 14.76 -0.24
N GLY A 228 10.59 14.84 -1.21
CA GLY A 228 9.38 15.65 -1.15
C GLY A 228 8.20 14.99 -0.43
N TYR A 229 8.38 13.84 0.24
CA TYR A 229 7.30 13.11 0.91
C TYR A 229 6.53 13.97 1.94
N ILE A 230 7.21 14.88 2.64
CA ILE A 230 6.62 15.81 3.59
C ILE A 230 5.60 16.73 2.91
N SER A 231 5.84 17.10 1.65
CA SER A 231 4.96 17.94 0.84
C SER A 231 3.94 17.14 0.05
N GLY A 232 3.87 15.82 0.24
CA GLY A 232 2.92 14.92 -0.41
C GLY A 232 3.38 14.32 -1.72
N GLU A 233 4.68 14.40 -2.07
CA GLU A 233 5.21 13.58 -3.17
C GLU A 233 5.14 12.08 -2.82
N GLU A 234 4.91 11.24 -3.82
CA GLU A 234 4.68 9.81 -3.64
C GLU A 234 5.62 8.99 -4.51
N LEU A 235 6.40 8.11 -3.88
CA LEU A 235 7.29 7.19 -4.59
C LEU A 235 6.47 6.08 -5.26
N VAL A 236 6.64 5.91 -6.57
CA VAL A 236 6.03 4.80 -7.32
C VAL A 236 6.73 3.50 -6.98
N CYS A 237 5.96 2.48 -6.62
CA CYS A 237 6.46 1.17 -6.24
C CYS A 237 5.69 0.05 -6.93
N LEU A 238 6.36 -1.09 -7.12
CA LEU A 238 5.83 -2.28 -7.79
C LEU A 238 6.37 -3.56 -7.17
N THR A 239 5.52 -4.58 -7.08
CA THR A 239 5.93 -5.98 -6.86
C THR A 239 4.99 -6.92 -7.57
N GLU A 240 5.48 -8.03 -8.10
CA GLU A 240 4.63 -9.08 -8.67
C GLU A 240 3.98 -9.90 -7.55
N LEU A 241 2.67 -10.09 -7.65
CA LEU A 241 1.87 -10.92 -6.74
C LEU A 241 1.79 -12.35 -7.31
N ALA A 242 2.88 -13.08 -7.10
CA ALA A 242 3.04 -14.48 -7.50
C ALA A 242 3.52 -15.30 -6.30
N SER A 243 3.10 -16.57 -6.20
CA SER A 243 3.40 -17.42 -5.03
C SER A 243 4.89 -17.56 -4.76
N ASP A 244 5.72 -17.59 -5.79
CA ASP A 244 7.18 -17.69 -5.70
C ASP A 244 7.85 -16.38 -5.27
N ASN A 245 7.20 -15.23 -5.56
CA ASN A 245 7.68 -13.92 -5.13
C ASN A 245 7.19 -13.51 -3.73
N LEU A 246 6.19 -14.18 -3.19
CA LEU A 246 5.67 -13.84 -1.87
C LEU A 246 6.41 -14.57 -0.74
N ARG A 247 6.66 -13.85 0.35
CA ARG A 247 7.23 -14.45 1.57
C ARG A 247 6.27 -15.48 2.18
N PRO A 248 6.76 -16.46 2.95
CA PRO A 248 5.98 -17.65 3.33
C PRO A 248 4.60 -17.36 3.93
N LEU A 249 4.49 -16.36 4.82
CA LEU A 249 3.22 -16.02 5.45
C LEU A 249 2.26 -15.35 4.45
N ALA A 250 2.74 -14.38 3.68
CA ALA A 250 1.96 -13.72 2.64
C ALA A 250 1.52 -14.71 1.56
N ARG A 251 2.43 -15.60 1.13
CA ARG A 251 2.12 -16.69 0.19
C ARG A 251 0.95 -17.55 0.66
N ARG A 252 1.01 -18.04 1.90
CA ARG A 252 -0.06 -18.88 2.45
C ARG A 252 -1.41 -18.17 2.42
N VAL A 253 -1.45 -16.88 2.75
CA VAL A 253 -2.69 -16.09 2.76
C VAL A 253 -3.17 -15.80 1.33
N PHE A 254 -2.25 -15.49 0.41
CA PHE A 254 -2.53 -15.30 -1.01
C PHE A 254 -3.13 -16.57 -1.64
N GLU A 255 -2.55 -17.73 -1.37
CA GLU A 255 -3.00 -19.03 -1.86
C GLU A 255 -4.39 -19.43 -1.31
N GLN A 256 -4.79 -18.92 -0.14
CA GLN A 256 -6.18 -19.05 0.33
C GLN A 256 -7.14 -18.26 -0.59
N GLY A 257 -6.73 -17.07 -1.04
CA GLY A 257 -7.51 -16.28 -1.98
C GLY A 257 -7.63 -16.90 -3.38
N LEU A 258 -6.59 -17.61 -3.85
CA LEU A 258 -6.64 -18.34 -5.13
C LEU A 258 -7.71 -19.43 -5.14
N LYS A 259 -8.15 -19.90 -3.99
CA LYS A 259 -9.10 -21.02 -3.84
C LYS A 259 -10.52 -20.54 -3.47
N ALA A 260 -10.69 -19.23 -3.24
CA ALA A 260 -11.96 -18.62 -2.88
C ALA A 260 -12.77 -18.29 -4.14
#